data_6bb5db96f4af3da337b3252f38a4e706
#
_entry.id   6bb5db96f4af3da337b3252f38a4e706
#
_cell.length_a   1.000
_cell.length_b   1.000
_cell.length_c   1.000
_cell.angle_alpha   90.00
_cell.angle_beta   90.00
_cell.angle_gamma   90.00
#
_symmetry.space_group_name_H-M   'P 1'
#
loop_
_entity.id
_entity.type
_entity.pdbx_description
1 polymer ?
#
loop_
_entity_poly.entity_id
_entity_poly.type
_entity_poly.pdbx_seq_one_letter_code
_entity_poly.pdbx_strand_id
1 'polypeptide(L)'
;DGLTDKEYLKEHIDAQTACVYIQHPNYYGNLEDAEEIGEIVHDAGAKYVMGVNPISLGVIKTPAEYGADVAVGEGQPLGLSLGFGGPYLGFMASKEAMMRKLPGRIVGETVDHNGKTGYVLTLQAREQHIRREKASSNICSNQALCALAVGVYLATMGNEGVRQAAILSMSKAHYFAEKLE
;
A
#
# COMPACT_ATOMS: atom_id res chain seq x y z
N ASP A 1 10.87 -9.40 -21.31
CA ASP A 1 9.80 -10.26 -20.76
C ASP A 1 8.77 -9.49 -19.93
N GLY A 2 8.97 -8.15 -19.73
CA GLY A 2 8.08 -7.32 -18.94
C GLY A 2 8.22 -7.50 -17.41
N LEU A 3 9.34 -8.05 -16.97
CA LEU A 3 9.73 -8.15 -15.56
C LEU A 3 10.92 -7.24 -15.27
N THR A 4 11.14 -6.95 -14.01
CA THR A 4 12.30 -6.20 -13.53
C THR A 4 13.58 -6.97 -13.80
N ASP A 5 14.55 -6.33 -14.46
CA ASP A 5 15.89 -6.87 -14.67
C ASP A 5 16.67 -6.83 -13.35
N LYS A 6 16.80 -8.00 -12.73
CA LYS A 6 17.45 -8.13 -11.41
C LYS A 6 18.97 -7.92 -11.48
N GLU A 7 19.61 -8.30 -12.59
CA GLU A 7 21.04 -8.07 -12.75
C GLU A 7 21.33 -6.57 -12.91
N TYR A 8 20.53 -5.89 -13.74
CA TYR A 8 20.61 -4.44 -13.85
C TYR A 8 20.38 -3.75 -12.49
N LEU A 9 19.41 -4.24 -11.70
CA LEU A 9 19.16 -3.71 -10.34
C LEU A 9 20.40 -3.90 -9.44
N LYS A 10 20.99 -5.10 -9.41
CA LYS A 10 22.21 -5.38 -8.62
C LYS A 10 23.39 -4.49 -8.99
N GLU A 11 23.55 -4.19 -10.27
CA GLU A 11 24.64 -3.33 -10.75
C GLU A 11 24.46 -1.84 -10.40
N HIS A 12 23.20 -1.39 -10.22
CA HIS A 12 22.90 0.03 -10.09
C HIS A 12 22.43 0.44 -8.68
N ILE A 13 22.19 -0.52 -7.79
CA ILE A 13 21.86 -0.25 -6.39
C ILE A 13 23.15 -0.13 -5.57
N ASP A 14 23.23 0.90 -4.72
CA ASP A 14 24.42 1.17 -3.90
C ASP A 14 24.04 1.70 -2.51
N ALA A 15 25.05 2.00 -1.70
CA ALA A 15 24.88 2.54 -0.34
C ALA A 15 24.24 3.94 -0.27
N GLN A 16 24.09 4.64 -1.41
CA GLN A 16 23.41 5.93 -1.50
C GLN A 16 21.93 5.77 -1.92
N THR A 17 21.54 4.57 -2.31
CA THR A 17 20.16 4.26 -2.69
C THR A 17 19.25 4.27 -1.47
N ALA A 18 18.31 5.20 -1.42
CA ALA A 18 17.37 5.32 -0.30
C ALA A 18 16.31 4.23 -0.30
N CYS A 19 15.76 3.95 -1.47
CA CYS A 19 14.73 2.92 -1.64
C CYS A 19 14.64 2.44 -3.09
N VAL A 20 14.07 1.25 -3.26
CA VAL A 20 13.62 0.74 -4.56
C VAL A 20 12.10 0.56 -4.48
N TYR A 21 11.41 1.06 -5.47
CA TYR A 21 9.96 0.89 -5.63
C TYR A 21 9.68 -0.08 -6.76
N ILE A 22 8.83 -1.06 -6.51
CA ILE A 22 8.23 -1.89 -7.55
C ILE A 22 6.71 -1.88 -7.42
N GLN A 23 6.02 -2.13 -8.51
CA GLN A 23 4.59 -2.43 -8.50
C GLN A 23 4.36 -3.92 -8.68
N HIS A 24 3.51 -4.52 -7.85
CA HIS A 24 3.23 -5.96 -7.89
C HIS A 24 1.73 -6.25 -7.68
N PRO A 25 1.00 -6.84 -8.66
CA PRO A 25 1.44 -7.12 -10.04
C PRO A 25 1.89 -5.84 -10.78
N ASN A 26 2.79 -6.00 -11.76
CA ASN A 26 3.34 -4.87 -12.49
C ASN A 26 2.38 -4.30 -13.56
N TYR A 27 2.83 -3.30 -14.33
CA TYR A 27 2.02 -2.63 -15.36
C TYR A 27 1.44 -3.61 -16.41
N TYR A 28 2.17 -4.68 -16.73
CA TYR A 28 1.72 -5.69 -17.69
C TYR A 28 0.86 -6.78 -17.07
N GLY A 29 0.59 -6.71 -15.76
CA GLY A 29 -0.13 -7.74 -15.01
C GLY A 29 0.73 -8.94 -14.62
N ASN A 30 2.05 -8.89 -14.85
CA ASN A 30 2.98 -9.94 -14.48
C ASN A 30 3.29 -9.88 -12.98
N LEU A 31 3.52 -11.04 -12.39
CA LEU A 31 4.03 -11.15 -11.03
C LEU A 31 5.57 -11.03 -11.08
N GLU A 32 6.08 -10.01 -10.42
CA GLU A 32 7.53 -9.84 -10.23
C GLU A 32 8.10 -10.92 -9.29
N ASP A 33 9.38 -11.20 -9.41
CA ASP A 33 10.11 -11.99 -8.41
C ASP A 33 10.38 -11.12 -7.16
N ALA A 34 9.27 -10.79 -6.51
CA ALA A 34 9.23 -9.75 -5.49
C ALA A 34 10.04 -10.10 -4.24
N GLU A 35 10.21 -11.40 -3.95
CA GLU A 35 11.00 -11.90 -2.82
C GLU A 35 12.50 -11.69 -3.06
N GLU A 36 13.01 -12.14 -4.22
CA GLU A 36 14.42 -11.94 -4.59
C GLU A 36 14.78 -10.45 -4.76
N ILE A 37 13.86 -9.66 -5.35
CA ILE A 37 14.06 -8.20 -5.43
C ILE A 37 14.18 -7.59 -4.04
N GLY A 38 13.35 -8.02 -3.10
CA GLY A 38 13.41 -7.58 -1.71
C GLY A 38 14.76 -7.91 -1.05
N GLU A 39 15.30 -9.10 -1.28
CA GLU A 39 16.63 -9.51 -0.79
C GLU A 39 17.73 -8.62 -1.37
N ILE A 40 17.76 -8.42 -2.69
CA ILE A 40 18.74 -7.54 -3.35
C ILE A 40 18.71 -6.12 -2.74
N VAL A 41 17.52 -5.58 -2.52
CA VAL A 41 17.33 -4.23 -1.98
C VAL A 41 17.83 -4.13 -0.54
N HIS A 42 17.53 -5.12 0.29
CA HIS A 42 17.95 -5.14 1.69
C HIS A 42 19.45 -5.38 1.84
N ASP A 43 20.05 -6.22 1.01
CA ASP A 43 21.50 -6.46 1.00
C ASP A 43 22.29 -5.18 0.70
N ALA A 44 21.75 -4.29 -0.13
CA ALA A 44 22.31 -2.97 -0.38
C ALA A 44 22.04 -1.94 0.74
N GLY A 45 21.23 -2.30 1.75
CA GLY A 45 20.84 -1.40 2.86
C GLY A 45 19.70 -0.43 2.51
N ALA A 46 19.12 -0.53 1.33
CA ALA A 46 18.02 0.32 0.88
C ALA A 46 16.66 -0.14 1.45
N LYS A 47 15.62 0.68 1.29
CA LYS A 47 14.25 0.35 1.66
C LYS A 47 13.49 -0.24 0.49
N TYR A 48 12.73 -1.30 0.75
CA TYR A 48 11.88 -1.93 -0.21
C TYR A 48 10.45 -1.38 -0.12
N VAL A 49 10.00 -0.73 -1.19
CA VAL A 49 8.67 -0.12 -1.29
C VAL A 49 7.87 -0.85 -2.36
N MET A 50 6.70 -1.34 -2.00
CA MET A 50 5.83 -2.09 -2.92
C MET A 50 4.53 -1.34 -3.19
N GLY A 51 4.26 -1.05 -4.46
CA GLY A 51 2.95 -0.60 -4.93
C GLY A 51 2.04 -1.80 -5.22
N VAL A 52 0.80 -1.79 -4.73
CA VAL A 52 -0.11 -2.92 -4.87
C VAL A 52 -1.51 -2.49 -5.31
N ASN A 53 -2.17 -3.36 -6.06
CA ASN A 53 -3.61 -3.32 -6.21
C ASN A 53 -4.24 -4.10 -5.04
N PRO A 54 -5.06 -3.47 -4.20
CA PRO A 54 -5.56 -4.11 -2.98
C PRO A 54 -6.44 -5.35 -3.25
N ILE A 55 -7.09 -5.45 -4.41
CA ILE A 55 -7.88 -6.64 -4.78
C ILE A 55 -6.96 -7.84 -5.01
N SER A 56 -5.78 -7.64 -5.61
CA SER A 56 -4.85 -8.73 -5.89
C SER A 56 -4.36 -9.44 -4.61
N LEU A 57 -4.33 -8.73 -3.48
CA LEU A 57 -3.94 -9.28 -2.17
C LEU A 57 -4.90 -10.39 -1.67
N GLY A 58 -6.05 -10.56 -2.30
CA GLY A 58 -6.94 -11.69 -2.04
C GLY A 58 -6.42 -13.04 -2.56
N VAL A 59 -5.40 -13.04 -3.43
CA VAL A 59 -4.87 -14.27 -4.10
C VAL A 59 -3.35 -14.36 -4.17
N ILE A 60 -2.63 -13.28 -3.92
CA ILE A 60 -1.15 -13.27 -3.86
C ILE A 60 -0.67 -12.98 -2.44
N LYS A 61 0.60 -13.25 -2.16
CA LYS A 61 1.24 -12.90 -0.89
C LYS A 61 1.12 -11.40 -0.63
N THR A 62 1.05 -11.04 0.64
CA THR A 62 1.04 -9.63 1.06
C THR A 62 2.44 -9.00 0.91
N PRO A 63 2.54 -7.65 0.79
CA PRO A 63 3.83 -6.96 0.78
C PRO A 63 4.75 -7.32 1.96
N ALA A 64 4.18 -7.55 3.14
CA ALA A 64 4.93 -7.96 4.32
C ALA A 64 5.58 -9.33 4.16
N GLU A 65 4.90 -10.29 3.52
CA GLU A 65 5.42 -11.62 3.23
C GLU A 65 6.53 -11.59 2.18
N TYR A 66 6.54 -10.60 1.29
CA TYR A 66 7.64 -10.30 0.36
C TYR A 66 8.75 -9.44 0.99
N GLY A 67 8.69 -9.15 2.29
CA GLY A 67 9.69 -8.38 2.99
C GLY A 67 9.61 -6.86 2.83
N ALA A 68 8.59 -6.31 2.14
CA ALA A 68 8.49 -4.86 1.93
C ALA A 68 8.52 -4.07 3.24
N ASP A 69 9.24 -2.95 3.25
CA ASP A 69 9.29 -2.00 4.37
C ASP A 69 8.09 -1.08 4.37
N VAL A 70 7.62 -0.72 3.17
CA VAL A 70 6.46 0.15 2.96
C VAL A 70 5.62 -0.43 1.82
N ALA A 71 4.31 -0.47 2.02
CA ALA A 71 3.34 -0.76 0.97
C ALA A 71 2.49 0.47 0.70
N VAL A 72 2.24 0.74 -0.57
CA VAL A 72 1.38 1.84 -1.01
C VAL A 72 0.41 1.35 -2.07
N GLY A 73 -0.71 2.04 -2.20
CA GLY A 73 -1.67 1.69 -3.24
C GLY A 73 -2.86 2.65 -3.27
N GLU A 74 -3.78 2.33 -4.15
CA GLU A 74 -5.01 3.09 -4.35
C GLU A 74 -6.22 2.21 -3.97
N GLY A 75 -7.06 2.72 -3.07
CA GLY A 75 -8.23 2.02 -2.55
C GLY A 75 -9.48 2.10 -3.43
N GLN A 76 -9.42 2.81 -4.56
CA GLN A 76 -10.58 2.94 -5.46
C GLN A 76 -11.21 1.58 -5.83
N PRO A 77 -10.44 0.51 -6.12
CA PRO A 77 -11.03 -0.80 -6.45
C PRO A 77 -11.86 -1.43 -5.31
N LEU A 78 -11.74 -0.93 -4.09
CA LEU A 78 -12.46 -1.41 -2.91
C LEU A 78 -13.84 -0.73 -2.78
N GLY A 79 -14.63 -0.73 -3.86
CA GLY A 79 -16.03 -0.29 -3.85
C GLY A 79 -16.26 1.19 -4.12
N LEU A 80 -15.26 1.96 -4.53
CA LEU A 80 -15.45 3.33 -4.99
C LEU A 80 -15.75 3.36 -6.49
N SER A 81 -16.69 4.21 -6.90
CA SER A 81 -16.98 4.43 -8.32
C SER A 81 -15.81 5.17 -9.01
N LEU A 82 -15.72 5.02 -10.35
CA LEU A 82 -14.77 5.78 -11.15
C LEU A 82 -15.17 7.26 -11.15
N GLY A 83 -14.32 8.10 -10.55
CA GLY A 83 -14.58 9.53 -10.36
C GLY A 83 -13.96 10.44 -11.42
N PHE A 84 -13.28 9.90 -12.43
CA PHE A 84 -12.66 10.66 -13.55
C PHE A 84 -11.86 11.88 -13.08
N GLY A 85 -10.99 11.70 -12.09
CA GLY A 85 -10.22 12.76 -11.45
C GLY A 85 -10.84 13.28 -10.15
N GLY A 86 -11.94 12.67 -9.68
CA GLY A 86 -12.52 12.93 -8.37
C GLY A 86 -11.70 12.32 -7.23
N PRO A 87 -12.17 12.44 -5.98
CA PRO A 87 -11.43 11.91 -4.84
C PRO A 87 -11.40 10.38 -4.84
N TYR A 88 -10.20 9.84 -4.67
CA TYR A 88 -9.94 8.42 -4.45
C TYR A 88 -9.37 8.19 -3.04
N LEU A 89 -8.72 7.09 -2.78
CA LEU A 89 -8.21 6.75 -1.47
C LEU A 89 -6.81 6.14 -1.57
N GLY A 90 -5.78 6.97 -1.56
CA GLY A 90 -4.41 6.49 -1.38
C GLY A 90 -4.25 5.87 0.00
N PHE A 91 -3.59 4.73 0.09
CA PHE A 91 -3.23 4.12 1.36
C PHE A 91 -1.72 3.86 1.45
N MET A 92 -1.24 3.82 2.69
CA MET A 92 0.15 3.51 3.00
C MET A 92 0.20 2.64 4.27
N ALA A 93 0.98 1.58 4.23
CA ALA A 93 1.32 0.77 5.39
C ALA A 93 2.84 0.64 5.49
N SER A 94 3.38 0.51 6.70
CA SER A 94 4.82 0.35 6.89
C SER A 94 5.13 -0.55 8.07
N LYS A 95 6.36 -1.07 8.11
CA LYS A 95 6.89 -1.72 9.31
C LYS A 95 6.92 -0.72 10.48
N GLU A 96 6.78 -1.21 11.70
CA GLU A 96 6.76 -0.40 12.92
C GLU A 96 7.98 0.54 13.04
N ALA A 97 9.16 0.09 12.63
CA ALA A 97 10.39 0.88 12.63
C ALA A 97 10.29 2.19 11.80
N MET A 98 9.38 2.23 10.84
CA MET A 98 9.11 3.40 9.98
C MET A 98 7.98 4.29 10.51
N MET A 99 7.22 3.86 11.53
CA MET A 99 6.01 4.54 12.03
C MET A 99 6.22 6.04 12.30
N ARG A 100 7.35 6.42 12.90
CA ARG A 100 7.66 7.83 13.20
C ARG A 100 8.02 8.67 11.96
N LYS A 101 8.26 8.02 10.83
CA LYS A 101 8.58 8.66 9.54
C LYS A 101 7.38 8.71 8.60
N LEU A 102 6.29 7.99 8.91
CA LEU A 102 5.06 8.05 8.13
C LEU A 102 4.51 9.48 8.09
N PRO A 103 4.08 9.97 6.93
CA PRO A 103 3.33 11.21 6.86
C PRO A 103 1.92 11.02 7.43
N GLY A 104 1.25 12.13 7.79
CA GLY A 104 -0.12 12.12 8.29
C GLY A 104 -0.23 11.82 9.78
N ARG A 105 -1.45 11.63 10.23
CA ARG A 105 -1.80 11.43 11.64
C ARG A 105 -2.02 9.96 11.92
N ILE A 106 -1.63 9.52 13.12
CA ILE A 106 -1.87 8.17 13.59
C ILE A 106 -2.82 8.25 14.79
N VAL A 107 -3.92 7.51 14.71
CA VAL A 107 -4.89 7.39 15.79
C VAL A 107 -4.46 6.25 16.71
N GLY A 108 -4.38 6.53 18.00
CA GLY A 108 -4.12 5.53 19.03
C GLY A 108 -5.39 5.20 19.81
N GLU A 109 -5.57 3.94 20.15
CA GLU A 109 -6.60 3.50 21.08
C GLU A 109 -6.12 3.72 22.52
N THR A 110 -7.02 4.17 23.38
CA THR A 110 -6.78 4.39 24.80
C THR A 110 -8.07 4.17 25.59
N VAL A 111 -8.04 4.39 26.90
CA VAL A 111 -9.23 4.39 27.74
C VAL A 111 -9.40 5.73 28.44
N ASP A 112 -10.63 6.15 28.62
CA ASP A 112 -10.95 7.35 29.42
C ASP A 112 -10.85 7.07 30.92
N HIS A 113 -11.12 8.10 31.76
CA HIS A 113 -11.05 7.97 33.21
C HIS A 113 -12.10 7.01 33.80
N ASN A 114 -13.11 6.61 33.03
CA ASN A 114 -14.12 5.61 33.43
C ASN A 114 -13.78 4.21 32.87
N GLY A 115 -12.62 4.03 32.22
CA GLY A 115 -12.24 2.77 31.59
C GLY A 115 -12.92 2.48 30.25
N LYS A 116 -13.61 3.46 29.64
CA LYS A 116 -14.26 3.31 28.34
C LYS A 116 -13.25 3.55 27.23
N THR A 117 -13.25 2.67 26.23
CA THR A 117 -12.41 2.81 25.03
C THR A 117 -12.65 4.14 24.32
N GLY A 118 -11.57 4.83 24.02
CA GLY A 118 -11.54 6.08 23.26
C GLY A 118 -10.39 6.11 22.28
N TYR A 119 -10.39 7.10 21.39
CA TYR A 119 -9.36 7.25 20.35
C TYR A 119 -8.78 8.65 20.40
N VAL A 120 -7.47 8.74 20.29
CA VAL A 120 -6.73 10.01 20.33
C VAL A 120 -5.75 10.11 19.17
N LEU A 121 -5.49 11.34 18.72
CA LEU A 121 -4.44 11.60 17.74
C LEU A 121 -3.08 11.49 18.43
N THR A 122 -2.19 10.69 17.83
CA THR A 122 -0.84 10.50 18.32
C THR A 122 0.20 11.00 17.31
N LEU A 123 1.46 11.11 17.73
CA LEU A 123 2.61 11.51 16.89
C LEU A 123 2.42 12.86 16.19
N GLN A 124 1.65 13.77 16.77
CA GLN A 124 1.30 15.06 16.19
C GLN A 124 2.48 16.04 16.13
N ALA A 125 3.55 15.83 16.93
CA ALA A 125 4.66 16.76 17.05
C ALA A 125 5.40 17.03 15.72
N ARG A 126 5.20 16.21 14.69
CA ARG A 126 5.77 16.36 13.34
C ARG A 126 4.84 17.09 12.36
N GLU A 127 3.61 17.39 12.79
CA GLU A 127 2.56 17.97 11.95
C GLU A 127 2.73 19.49 11.79
N GLN A 128 2.20 20.02 10.70
CA GLN A 128 2.32 21.44 10.33
C GLN A 128 1.74 22.40 11.37
N HIS A 129 0.64 22.06 12.01
CA HIS A 129 0.02 22.92 13.05
C HIS A 129 0.90 23.08 14.31
N ILE A 130 1.88 22.20 14.52
CA ILE A 130 2.86 22.27 15.62
C ILE A 130 4.21 22.78 15.12
N ARG A 131 4.76 22.14 14.11
CA ARG A 131 6.13 22.40 13.59
C ARG A 131 6.21 23.50 12.57
N ARG A 132 5.09 23.90 12.00
CA ARG A 132 5.02 24.93 10.95
C ARG A 132 5.94 24.60 9.78
N GLU A 133 6.86 25.51 9.41
CA GLU A 133 7.81 25.32 8.31
C GLU A 133 8.80 24.15 8.52
N LYS A 134 8.92 23.65 9.73
CA LYS A 134 9.80 22.52 10.10
C LYS A 134 9.04 21.19 10.14
N ALA A 135 7.79 21.16 9.67
CA ALA A 135 7.01 19.92 9.64
C ALA A 135 7.64 18.90 8.68
N SER A 136 7.71 17.65 9.09
CA SER A 136 8.15 16.55 8.24
C SER A 136 7.09 16.10 7.24
N SER A 137 5.84 16.53 7.40
CA SER A 137 4.73 16.26 6.51
C SER A 137 3.84 17.49 6.37
N ASN A 138 3.46 17.82 5.13
CA ASN A 138 2.51 18.86 4.79
C ASN A 138 1.20 18.28 4.22
N ILE A 139 0.90 17.02 4.51
CA ILE A 139 -0.33 16.36 4.07
C ILE A 139 -1.50 17.02 4.79
N CYS A 140 -2.39 17.62 4.01
CA CYS A 140 -3.57 18.32 4.48
C CYS A 140 -4.88 17.72 3.92
N SER A 141 -4.82 16.98 2.81
CA SER A 141 -5.98 16.37 2.20
C SER A 141 -6.53 15.23 3.08
N ASN A 142 -7.83 15.06 3.02
CA ASN A 142 -8.54 14.08 3.82
C ASN A 142 -9.62 13.41 2.96
N GLN A 143 -9.47 12.11 2.75
CA GLN A 143 -10.40 11.27 2.02
C GLN A 143 -11.27 10.43 2.98
N ALA A 144 -11.69 11.03 4.09
CA ALA A 144 -12.42 10.32 5.15
C ALA A 144 -13.70 9.64 4.66
N LEU A 145 -14.44 10.28 3.74
CA LEU A 145 -15.64 9.68 3.17
C LEU A 145 -15.31 8.46 2.30
N CYS A 146 -14.26 8.55 1.48
CA CYS A 146 -13.79 7.42 0.69
C CYS A 146 -13.29 6.29 1.61
N ALA A 147 -12.55 6.61 2.67
CA ALA A 147 -12.10 5.64 3.67
C ALA A 147 -13.28 4.94 4.36
N LEU A 148 -14.33 5.68 4.71
CA LEU A 148 -15.56 5.10 5.28
C LEU A 148 -16.24 4.15 4.28
N ALA A 149 -16.40 4.57 3.03
CA ALA A 149 -17.01 3.74 1.99
C ALA A 149 -16.21 2.44 1.77
N VAL A 150 -14.89 2.53 1.70
CA VAL A 150 -13.99 1.36 1.61
C VAL A 150 -14.11 0.47 2.85
N GLY A 151 -14.20 1.06 4.04
CA GLY A 151 -14.41 0.31 5.28
C GLY A 151 -15.73 -0.48 5.27
N VAL A 152 -16.82 0.13 4.81
CA VAL A 152 -18.12 -0.54 4.64
C VAL A 152 -18.03 -1.66 3.60
N TYR A 153 -17.38 -1.39 2.45
CA TYR A 153 -17.15 -2.41 1.42
C TYR A 153 -16.42 -3.63 1.98
N LEU A 154 -15.28 -3.41 2.65
CA LEU A 154 -14.48 -4.50 3.24
C LEU A 154 -15.24 -5.27 4.31
N ALA A 155 -16.01 -4.59 5.17
CA ALA A 155 -16.84 -5.22 6.18
C ALA A 155 -17.96 -6.07 5.57
N THR A 156 -18.52 -5.62 4.44
CA THR A 156 -19.61 -6.33 3.72
C THR A 156 -19.09 -7.54 2.96
N MET A 157 -17.98 -7.37 2.24
CA MET A 157 -17.37 -8.44 1.42
C MET A 157 -16.72 -9.51 2.28
N GLY A 158 -16.12 -9.10 3.39
CA GLY A 158 -15.30 -9.97 4.20
C GLY A 158 -14.09 -10.53 3.44
N ASN A 159 -13.36 -11.41 4.09
CA ASN A 159 -12.16 -12.02 3.50
C ASN A 159 -12.49 -12.81 2.22
N GLU A 160 -13.53 -13.65 2.28
CA GLU A 160 -13.90 -14.50 1.15
C GLU A 160 -14.43 -13.70 -0.04
N GLY A 161 -15.19 -12.62 0.19
CA GLY A 161 -15.70 -11.78 -0.89
C GLY A 161 -14.58 -11.05 -1.65
N VAL A 162 -13.57 -10.53 -0.95
CA VAL A 162 -12.39 -9.91 -1.59
C VAL A 162 -11.60 -10.95 -2.39
N ARG A 163 -11.41 -12.14 -1.82
CA ARG A 163 -10.76 -13.27 -2.50
C ARG A 163 -11.50 -13.67 -3.79
N GLN A 164 -12.80 -13.80 -3.73
CA GLN A 164 -13.63 -14.14 -4.91
C GLN A 164 -13.58 -13.04 -5.97
N ALA A 165 -13.59 -11.77 -5.59
CA ALA A 165 -13.42 -10.67 -6.53
C ALA A 165 -12.09 -10.74 -7.29
N ALA A 166 -11.00 -11.07 -6.59
CA ALA A 166 -9.69 -11.28 -7.20
C ALA A 166 -9.69 -12.46 -8.18
N ILE A 167 -10.22 -13.63 -7.77
CA ILE A 167 -10.31 -14.83 -8.60
C ILE A 167 -11.14 -14.57 -9.85
N LEU A 168 -12.29 -13.90 -9.73
CA LEU A 168 -13.14 -13.56 -10.87
C LEU A 168 -12.43 -12.61 -11.84
N SER A 169 -11.68 -11.64 -11.33
CA SER A 169 -10.90 -10.71 -12.17
C SER A 169 -9.86 -11.45 -12.99
N MET A 170 -9.09 -12.35 -12.36
CA MET A 170 -8.10 -13.20 -13.03
C MET A 170 -8.74 -14.12 -14.06
N SER A 171 -9.80 -14.84 -13.69
CA SER A 171 -10.49 -15.77 -14.57
C SER A 171 -11.03 -15.08 -15.83
N LYS A 172 -11.60 -13.87 -15.67
CA LYS A 172 -12.10 -13.10 -16.82
C LYS A 172 -11.00 -12.56 -17.70
N ALA A 173 -9.85 -12.19 -17.14
CA ALA A 173 -8.69 -11.76 -17.91
C ALA A 173 -8.15 -12.92 -18.77
N HIS A 174 -7.98 -14.11 -18.19
CA HIS A 174 -7.56 -15.30 -18.94
C HIS A 174 -8.57 -15.71 -20.01
N TYR A 175 -9.86 -15.74 -19.67
CA TYR A 175 -10.90 -16.00 -20.65
C TYR A 175 -10.85 -15.03 -21.83
N PHE A 176 -10.62 -13.75 -21.56
CA PHE A 176 -10.51 -12.74 -22.60
C PHE A 176 -9.28 -12.95 -23.49
N ALA A 177 -8.12 -13.25 -22.89
CA ALA A 177 -6.91 -13.57 -23.65
C ALA A 177 -7.13 -14.76 -24.60
N GLU A 178 -7.72 -15.87 -24.10
CA GLU A 178 -8.06 -17.04 -24.92
C GLU A 178 -9.02 -16.74 -26.10
N LYS A 179 -9.81 -15.67 -26.00
CA LYS A 179 -10.73 -15.27 -27.09
C LYS A 179 -10.09 -14.33 -28.11
N LEU A 180 -8.91 -13.80 -27.81
CA LEU A 180 -8.14 -12.96 -28.73
C LEU A 180 -7.12 -13.75 -29.54
N GLU A 181 -6.77 -14.95 -29.12
CA GLU A 181 -5.96 -15.93 -29.87
C GLU A 181 -6.83 -16.68 -30.91
#